data_657af6bf00d79be168ce68760ca2b270
#
_entry.id   657af6bf00d79be168ce68760ca2b270
#
_cell.length_a   1.000
_cell.length_b   1.000
_cell.length_c   1.000
_cell.angle_alpha   90.00
_cell.angle_beta   90.00
_cell.angle_gamma   90.00
#
_symmetry.space_group_name_H-M   'P 1'
#
loop_
_entity.id
_entity.type
_entity.pdbx_description
1 polymer ?
#
loop_
_entity_poly.entity_id
_entity_poly.type
_entity_poly.pdbx_seq_one_letter_code
_entity_poly.pdbx_strand_id
1 'polypeptide(L)'
;MLDDTLPLTPGEWPEWGNPITDRAAFDTIRSYSPYDNVKTQDYPPMLITGGLNDPRVTYWEPAKWAAKLRKNKTDGNLLMLKINMGAGHGGKSGRWERLHEVAETYGFVLTEVDGE
;
A
#
# COMPACT_ATOMS: atom_id res chain seq x y z
N MET A 1 -1.98 -3.83 11.94
CA MET A 1 -3.13 -3.66 12.88
C MET A 1 -2.92 -4.33 14.25
N LEU A 2 -2.13 -5.39 14.35
CA LEU A 2 -1.87 -6.11 15.62
C LEU A 2 -0.51 -5.81 16.27
N ASP A 3 0.24 -4.88 15.73
CA ASP A 3 1.53 -4.44 16.25
C ASP A 3 1.38 -3.06 16.88
N ASP A 4 1.27 -3.00 18.18
CA ASP A 4 1.09 -1.77 18.96
C ASP A 4 2.40 -0.99 19.17
N THR A 5 3.52 -1.51 18.69
CA THR A 5 4.79 -0.78 18.67
C THR A 5 4.87 0.20 17.48
N LEU A 6 4.01 0.05 16.49
CA LEU A 6 3.93 0.96 15.36
C LEU A 6 3.17 2.24 15.76
N PRO A 7 3.68 3.44 15.39
CA PRO A 7 3.16 4.71 15.89
C PRO A 7 1.67 4.95 15.65
N LEU A 8 1.14 4.52 14.50
CA LEU A 8 -0.26 4.73 14.17
C LEU A 8 -1.20 3.74 14.85
N THR A 9 -0.75 2.51 15.14
CA THR A 9 -1.62 1.45 15.65
C THR A 9 -2.39 1.87 16.92
N PRO A 10 -1.73 2.27 18.03
CA PRO A 10 -2.47 2.72 19.20
C PRO A 10 -3.14 4.09 19.01
N GLY A 11 -2.57 4.94 18.18
CA GLY A 11 -3.12 6.27 17.90
C GLY A 11 -4.48 6.25 17.20
N GLU A 12 -4.77 5.19 16.45
CA GLU A 12 -6.00 5.04 15.68
C GLU A 12 -7.11 4.24 16.40
N TRP A 13 -6.82 3.64 17.58
CA TRP A 13 -7.82 2.89 18.32
C TRP A 13 -9.11 3.66 18.67
N PRO A 14 -9.06 4.98 18.99
CA PRO A 14 -10.28 5.74 19.23
C PRO A 14 -11.19 5.83 17.99
N GLU A 15 -10.63 5.72 16.80
CA GLU A 15 -11.36 5.83 15.53
C GLU A 15 -11.85 4.48 15.01
N TRP A 16 -10.98 3.47 15.03
CA TRP A 16 -11.24 2.17 14.39
C TRP A 16 -11.54 1.04 15.37
N GLY A 17 -11.38 1.27 16.67
CA GLY A 17 -11.41 0.23 17.70
C GLY A 17 -10.06 -0.46 17.90
N ASN A 18 -9.89 -1.14 19.01
CA ASN A 18 -8.66 -1.85 19.35
C ASN A 18 -8.76 -3.34 18.97
N PRO A 19 -8.18 -3.76 17.82
CA PRO A 19 -8.28 -5.14 17.34
C PRO A 19 -7.47 -6.15 18.16
N ILE A 20 -6.64 -5.70 19.10
CA ILE A 20 -5.85 -6.58 19.98
C ILE A 20 -6.73 -7.10 21.12
N THR A 21 -7.60 -6.23 21.65
CA THR A 21 -8.45 -6.55 22.83
C THR A 21 -9.92 -6.74 22.49
N ASP A 22 -10.37 -6.26 21.32
CA ASP A 22 -11.75 -6.36 20.88
C ASP A 22 -11.85 -7.20 19.59
N ARG A 23 -12.48 -8.36 19.72
CA ARG A 23 -12.70 -9.29 18.62
C ARG A 23 -13.61 -8.71 17.52
N ALA A 24 -14.61 -7.93 17.87
CA ALA A 24 -15.50 -7.31 16.89
C ALA A 24 -14.77 -6.26 16.05
N ALA A 25 -13.93 -5.43 16.69
CA ALA A 25 -13.06 -4.50 15.99
C ALA A 25 -12.09 -5.23 15.05
N PHE A 26 -11.47 -6.32 15.51
CA PHE A 26 -10.58 -7.15 14.68
C PHE A 26 -11.31 -7.70 13.44
N ASP A 27 -12.46 -8.32 13.62
CA ASP A 27 -13.20 -8.93 12.51
C ASP A 27 -13.69 -7.86 11.52
N THR A 28 -14.09 -6.69 12.01
CA THR A 28 -14.47 -5.54 11.19
C THR A 28 -13.30 -5.04 10.35
N ILE A 29 -12.16 -4.72 10.97
CA ILE A 29 -10.96 -4.22 10.26
C ILE A 29 -10.48 -5.26 9.24
N ARG A 30 -10.43 -6.54 9.62
CA ARG A 30 -10.03 -7.62 8.73
C ARG A 30 -10.93 -7.75 7.51
N SER A 31 -12.21 -7.46 7.64
CA SER A 31 -13.18 -7.61 6.53
C SER A 31 -12.88 -6.71 5.34
N TYR A 32 -12.24 -5.57 5.54
CA TYR A 32 -11.85 -4.63 4.48
C TYR A 32 -10.34 -4.44 4.32
N SER A 33 -9.50 -5.07 5.15
CA SER A 33 -8.04 -4.99 5.02
C SER A 33 -7.58 -5.46 3.63
N PRO A 34 -6.90 -4.62 2.84
CA PRO A 34 -6.47 -5.01 1.49
C PRO A 34 -5.54 -6.22 1.49
N TYR A 35 -4.67 -6.32 2.50
CA TYR A 35 -3.76 -7.44 2.62
C TYR A 35 -4.47 -8.75 2.91
N ASP A 36 -5.43 -8.75 3.84
CA ASP A 36 -6.15 -9.95 4.25
C ASP A 36 -7.09 -10.46 3.16
N ASN A 37 -7.61 -9.55 2.33
CA ASN A 37 -8.60 -9.85 1.31
C ASN A 37 -8.02 -10.11 -0.10
N VAL A 38 -6.72 -10.29 -0.23
CA VAL A 38 -6.12 -10.76 -1.49
C VAL A 38 -6.62 -12.18 -1.77
N LYS A 39 -7.23 -12.37 -2.93
CA LYS A 39 -7.81 -13.63 -3.41
C LYS A 39 -7.08 -14.12 -4.66
N THR A 40 -7.29 -15.40 -5.01
CA THR A 40 -6.86 -15.94 -6.30
C THR A 40 -7.88 -15.49 -7.35
N GLN A 41 -7.53 -14.44 -8.11
CA GLN A 41 -8.39 -13.83 -9.12
C GLN A 41 -7.57 -12.91 -10.05
N ASP A 42 -8.19 -12.40 -11.07
CA ASP A 42 -7.63 -11.36 -11.94
C ASP A 42 -7.66 -10.00 -11.20
N TYR A 43 -6.59 -9.24 -11.38
CA TYR A 43 -6.43 -7.88 -10.84
C TYR A 43 -6.13 -6.90 -11.99
N PRO A 44 -6.58 -5.65 -11.87
CA PRO A 44 -6.21 -4.63 -12.85
C PRO A 44 -4.70 -4.35 -12.81
N PRO A 45 -4.15 -3.65 -13.80
CA PRO A 45 -2.82 -3.09 -13.71
C PRO A 45 -2.67 -2.24 -12.44
N MET A 46 -1.57 -2.42 -11.70
CA MET A 46 -1.37 -1.77 -10.40
C MET A 46 0.03 -1.19 -10.26
N LEU A 47 0.11 0.06 -9.84
CA LEU A 47 1.31 0.70 -9.35
C LEU A 47 1.20 0.90 -7.83
N ILE A 48 2.01 0.16 -7.07
CA ILE A 48 2.08 0.24 -5.61
C ILE A 48 3.30 1.08 -5.25
N THR A 49 3.12 2.11 -4.45
CA THR A 49 4.21 3.01 -4.05
C THR A 49 4.40 3.03 -2.54
N GLY A 50 5.63 3.34 -2.10
CA GLY A 50 5.96 3.52 -0.69
C GLY A 50 7.28 4.27 -0.51
N GLY A 51 7.55 4.72 0.71
CA GLY A 51 8.82 5.34 1.10
C GLY A 51 9.63 4.43 2.04
N LEU A 52 10.93 4.32 1.82
CA LEU A 52 11.80 3.51 2.69
C LEU A 52 11.80 4.04 4.13
N ASN A 53 11.78 5.36 4.27
CA ASN A 53 11.86 6.06 5.55
C ASN A 53 10.47 6.52 6.04
N ASP A 54 9.40 5.88 5.59
CA ASP A 54 8.05 6.21 6.05
C ASP A 54 7.85 5.68 7.48
N PRO A 55 7.63 6.58 8.49
CA PRO A 55 7.42 6.16 9.86
C PRO A 55 5.97 5.80 10.17
N ARG A 56 5.03 6.03 9.24
CA ARG A 56 3.59 5.81 9.43
C ARG A 56 3.15 4.51 8.77
N VAL A 57 3.45 4.40 7.46
CA VAL A 57 3.20 3.18 6.67
C VAL A 57 4.55 2.64 6.25
N THR A 58 5.05 1.70 7.00
CA THR A 58 6.39 1.15 6.81
C THR A 58 6.53 0.45 5.46
N TYR A 59 7.69 0.59 4.82
CA TYR A 59 7.95 0.11 3.45
C TYR A 59 7.62 -1.37 3.23
N TRP A 60 7.69 -2.18 4.26
CA TRP A 60 7.37 -3.61 4.15
C TRP A 60 5.88 -3.90 4.00
N GLU A 61 4.98 -2.99 4.37
CA GLU A 61 3.55 -3.17 4.20
C GLU A 61 3.16 -3.22 2.72
N PRO A 62 3.46 -2.20 1.88
CA PRO A 62 3.22 -2.28 0.45
C PRO A 62 4.05 -3.40 -0.21
N ALA A 63 5.26 -3.69 0.27
CA ALA A 63 6.09 -4.76 -0.28
C ALA A 63 5.47 -6.15 -0.04
N LYS A 64 4.99 -6.42 1.17
CA LYS A 64 4.28 -7.66 1.49
C LYS A 64 2.98 -7.81 0.69
N TRP A 65 2.22 -6.71 0.55
CA TRP A 65 1.00 -6.71 -0.23
C TRP A 65 1.27 -7.01 -1.71
N ALA A 66 2.24 -6.35 -2.31
CA ALA A 66 2.68 -6.63 -3.67
C ALA A 66 3.12 -8.10 -3.85
N ALA A 67 3.87 -8.65 -2.91
CA ALA A 67 4.29 -10.05 -2.95
C ALA A 67 3.09 -11.02 -2.86
N LYS A 68 2.13 -10.72 -1.98
CA LYS A 68 0.90 -11.53 -1.85
C LYS A 68 0.04 -11.46 -3.10
N LEU A 69 -0.12 -10.28 -3.71
CA LEU A 69 -0.81 -10.11 -4.99
C LEU A 69 -0.13 -10.93 -6.11
N ARG A 70 1.20 -10.81 -6.27
CA ARG A 70 1.95 -11.57 -7.28
C ARG A 70 1.79 -13.06 -7.15
N LYS A 71 1.67 -13.56 -5.92
CA LYS A 71 1.44 -14.99 -5.67
C LYS A 71 0.03 -15.46 -6.04
N ASN A 72 -0.96 -14.57 -5.94
CA ASN A 72 -2.37 -14.95 -6.03
C ASN A 72 -3.06 -14.48 -7.33
N LYS A 73 -2.50 -13.49 -8.04
CA LYS A 73 -3.08 -13.02 -9.29
C LYS A 73 -3.02 -14.09 -10.38
N THR A 74 -4.09 -14.19 -11.18
CA THR A 74 -4.27 -15.18 -12.25
C THR A 74 -4.12 -14.59 -13.66
N ASP A 75 -4.08 -13.27 -13.75
CA ASP A 75 -3.94 -12.49 -14.98
C ASP A 75 -2.48 -12.18 -15.33
N GLY A 76 -2.26 -11.63 -16.53
CA GLY A 76 -0.96 -11.12 -17.01
C GLY A 76 -0.75 -9.62 -16.81
N ASN A 77 -1.67 -8.91 -16.15
CA ASN A 77 -1.62 -7.46 -16.00
C ASN A 77 -0.41 -6.99 -15.20
N LEU A 78 0.07 -5.79 -15.50
CA LEU A 78 1.25 -5.23 -14.87
C LEU A 78 1.04 -4.97 -13.38
N LEU A 79 1.95 -5.46 -12.55
CA LEU A 79 1.99 -5.15 -11.12
C LEU A 79 3.38 -4.64 -10.75
N MET A 80 3.48 -3.35 -10.55
CA MET A 80 4.73 -2.66 -10.19
C MET A 80 4.74 -2.31 -8.70
N LEU A 81 5.89 -2.50 -8.07
CA LEU A 81 6.19 -1.96 -6.73
C LEU A 81 7.35 -0.98 -6.85
N LYS A 82 7.13 0.24 -6.41
CA LYS A 82 8.15 1.28 -6.33
C LYS A 82 8.32 1.74 -4.87
N ILE A 83 9.48 1.44 -4.28
CA ILE A 83 9.86 2.00 -2.98
C ILE A 83 10.84 3.15 -3.22
N ASN A 84 10.45 4.35 -2.81
CA ASN A 84 11.31 5.51 -2.87
C ASN A 84 12.34 5.45 -1.74
N MET A 85 13.61 5.25 -2.09
CA MET A 85 14.68 5.01 -1.12
C MET A 85 15.05 6.25 -0.30
N GLY A 86 14.71 7.45 -0.77
CA GLY A 86 15.03 8.73 -0.11
C GLY A 86 13.80 9.43 0.49
N ALA A 87 12.63 8.80 0.46
CA ALA A 87 11.39 9.44 0.88
C ALA A 87 10.82 8.87 2.17
N GLY A 88 10.10 9.73 2.90
CA GLY A 88 9.18 9.38 3.97
C GLY A 88 7.73 9.33 3.49
N HIS A 89 6.77 9.53 4.41
CA HIS A 89 5.33 9.42 4.15
C HIS A 89 4.81 10.39 3.07
N GLY A 90 5.37 11.58 2.98
CA GLY A 90 4.94 12.62 2.02
C GLY A 90 5.62 12.56 0.66
N GLY A 91 6.39 11.52 0.35
CA GLY A 91 7.20 11.46 -0.86
C GLY A 91 8.54 12.20 -0.69
N LYS A 92 9.24 12.44 -1.79
CA LYS A 92 10.50 13.20 -1.78
C LYS A 92 10.29 14.68 -1.46
N SER A 93 11.20 15.23 -0.70
CA SER A 93 11.28 16.67 -0.47
C SER A 93 11.84 17.38 -1.70
N GLY A 94 11.26 18.55 -2.01
CA GLY A 94 11.67 19.36 -3.15
C GLY A 94 10.63 19.41 -4.27
N ARG A 95 10.48 20.62 -4.85
CA ARG A 95 9.47 20.88 -5.89
C ARG A 95 9.63 19.95 -7.11
N TRP A 96 10.84 19.83 -7.60
CA TRP A 96 11.14 19.06 -8.81
C TRP A 96 11.05 17.56 -8.58
N GLU A 97 11.53 17.09 -7.44
CA GLU A 97 11.44 15.67 -7.06
C GLU A 97 10.00 15.20 -6.95
N ARG A 98 9.12 16.05 -6.41
CA ARG A 98 7.68 15.76 -6.34
C ARG A 98 7.03 15.71 -7.73
N LEU A 99 7.44 16.59 -8.65
CA LEU A 99 6.94 16.56 -10.03
C LEU A 99 7.36 15.29 -10.77
N HIS A 100 8.58 14.79 -10.52
CA HIS A 100 8.99 13.49 -11.06
C HIS A 100 8.13 12.34 -10.56
N GLU A 101 7.80 12.29 -9.27
CA GLU A 101 6.91 11.26 -8.72
C GLU A 101 5.49 11.31 -9.33
N VAL A 102 4.98 12.53 -9.52
CA VAL A 102 3.70 12.74 -10.21
C VAL A 102 3.78 12.27 -11.67
N ALA A 103 4.84 12.64 -12.39
CA ALA A 103 5.04 12.24 -13.78
C ALA A 103 5.13 10.73 -13.95
N GLU A 104 5.80 10.02 -13.03
CA GLU A 104 5.86 8.55 -13.03
C GLU A 104 4.47 7.92 -12.85
N THR A 105 3.67 8.48 -11.94
CA THR A 105 2.30 8.00 -11.71
C THR A 105 1.42 8.22 -12.95
N TYR A 106 1.47 9.41 -13.54
CA TYR A 106 0.75 9.67 -14.79
C TYR A 106 1.29 8.83 -15.96
N GLY A 107 2.60 8.64 -16.05
CA GLY A 107 3.21 7.76 -17.06
C GLY A 107 2.65 6.35 -16.99
N PHE A 108 2.56 5.79 -15.79
CA PHE A 108 1.92 4.48 -15.60
C PHE A 108 0.46 4.47 -16.06
N VAL A 109 -0.34 5.44 -15.61
CA VAL A 109 -1.77 5.50 -15.96
C VAL A 109 -1.96 5.63 -17.46
N LEU A 110 -1.21 6.52 -18.13
CA LEU A 110 -1.32 6.73 -19.57
C LEU A 110 -0.89 5.49 -20.35
N THR A 111 0.18 4.81 -19.93
CA THR A 111 0.63 3.57 -20.58
C THR A 111 -0.44 2.47 -20.52
N GLU A 112 -1.14 2.35 -19.40
CA GLU A 112 -2.16 1.33 -19.20
C GLU A 112 -3.51 1.68 -19.87
N VAL A 113 -3.80 2.97 -20.07
CA VAL A 113 -5.04 3.43 -20.73
C VAL A 113 -4.87 3.49 -22.25
N ASP A 114 -3.71 3.96 -22.74
CA ASP A 114 -3.44 4.09 -24.18
C ASP A 114 -2.97 2.76 -24.82
N GLY A 115 -2.70 1.76 -24.01
CA GLY A 115 -2.26 0.41 -24.45
C GLY A 115 -3.39 -0.49 -24.99
N GLU A 116 -4.63 0.03 -25.03
CA GLU A 116 -5.76 -0.59 -25.71
C GLU A 116 -5.83 -0.09 -27.18
#